data_5ba0105db1dcb100fda2d5e8cf9a342f
#
_entry.id   5ba0105db1dcb100fda2d5e8cf9a342f
#
_cell.length_a   1.000
_cell.length_b   1.000
_cell.length_c   1.000
_cell.angle_alpha   90.00
_cell.angle_beta   90.00
_cell.angle_gamma   90.00
#
_symmetry.space_group_name_H-M   'P 1'
#
loop_
_entity.id
_entity.type
_entity.pdbx_description
1 polymer ?
#
loop_
_entity_poly.entity_id
_entity_poly.type
_entity_poly.pdbx_seq_one_letter_code
_entity_poly.pdbx_strand_id
1 'polypeptide(L)'
;MVSEVQGNVDLGINPIKIMAAVFPAGTLSGAPKFKAMELINNIESNSRSFYGGAIGYIGFNKSCNHAIMIRTFLCRNNTLTYRAGAGVVAKSIPQKELEEVGHKLGALKKAIETAVTN
;
A
#
# COMPACT_ATOMS: atom_id res chain seq x y z
N MET A 1 1.65 -15.87 8.30
CA MET A 1 0.22 -16.23 8.31
C MET A 1 -0.37 -15.72 7.01
N VAL A 2 -1.05 -16.59 6.26
CA VAL A 2 -1.71 -16.26 4.99
C VAL A 2 -3.19 -16.61 5.16
N SER A 3 -4.08 -15.77 4.65
CA SER A 3 -5.51 -16.03 4.59
C SER A 3 -6.02 -15.72 3.19
N GLU A 4 -6.98 -16.51 2.73
CA GLU A 4 -7.65 -16.33 1.45
C GLU A 4 -9.11 -15.97 1.70
N VAL A 5 -9.62 -14.99 0.97
CA VAL A 5 -11.01 -14.57 1.00
C VAL A 5 -11.56 -14.64 -0.42
N GLN A 6 -12.64 -15.39 -0.60
CA GLN A 6 -13.29 -15.56 -1.89
C GLN A 6 -14.69 -14.95 -1.87
N GLY A 7 -15.12 -14.42 -3.01
CA GLY A 7 -16.46 -13.90 -3.21
C GLY A 7 -16.90 -14.05 -4.66
N ASN A 8 -18.22 -14.10 -4.85
CA ASN A 8 -18.81 -14.16 -6.18
C ASN A 8 -19.12 -12.74 -6.68
N VAL A 9 -18.95 -12.55 -7.96
CA VAL A 9 -19.23 -11.27 -8.65
C VAL A 9 -20.16 -11.54 -9.81
N ASP A 10 -21.13 -10.66 -10.02
CA ASP A 10 -22.08 -10.80 -11.13
C ASP A 10 -21.36 -10.75 -12.49
N LEU A 11 -21.83 -11.58 -13.42
CA LEU A 11 -21.32 -11.62 -14.79
C LEU A 11 -21.53 -10.26 -15.47
N GLY A 12 -20.46 -9.70 -16.03
CA GLY A 12 -20.52 -8.45 -16.77
C GLY A 12 -20.05 -7.22 -16.00
N ILE A 13 -19.78 -7.30 -14.70
CA ILE A 13 -19.20 -6.18 -13.96
C ILE A 13 -17.79 -5.85 -14.51
N ASN A 14 -17.53 -4.57 -14.65
CA ASN A 14 -16.22 -4.07 -15.06
C ASN A 14 -15.19 -4.31 -13.94
N PRO A 15 -14.04 -4.96 -14.20
CA PRO A 15 -13.00 -5.18 -13.20
C PRO A 15 -12.54 -3.92 -12.47
N ILE A 16 -12.53 -2.77 -13.13
CA ILE A 16 -12.17 -1.48 -12.49
C ILE A 16 -13.17 -1.10 -11.40
N LYS A 17 -14.46 -1.39 -11.58
CA LYS A 17 -15.47 -1.14 -10.53
C LYS A 17 -15.25 -2.04 -9.32
N ILE A 18 -14.85 -3.30 -9.54
CA ILE A 18 -14.50 -4.23 -8.46
C ILE A 18 -13.28 -3.69 -7.69
N MET A 19 -12.24 -3.29 -8.42
CA MET A 19 -11.05 -2.68 -7.79
C MET A 19 -11.41 -1.44 -6.98
N ALA A 20 -12.22 -0.55 -7.53
CA ALA A 20 -12.63 0.68 -6.84
C ALA A 20 -13.43 0.40 -5.55
N ALA A 21 -14.18 -0.70 -5.50
CA ALA A 21 -14.95 -1.08 -4.32
C ALA A 21 -14.06 -1.63 -3.17
N VAL A 22 -12.99 -2.35 -3.51
CA VAL A 22 -12.11 -2.98 -2.49
C VAL A 22 -10.90 -2.12 -2.14
N PHE A 23 -10.53 -1.17 -2.99
CA PHE A 23 -9.36 -0.34 -2.83
C PHE A 23 -9.69 1.03 -2.21
N PRO A 24 -8.78 1.66 -1.44
CA PRO A 24 -7.52 1.13 -0.93
C PRO A 24 -7.72 0.07 0.14
N ALA A 25 -6.71 -0.80 0.31
CA ALA A 25 -6.75 -1.85 1.33
C ALA A 25 -6.83 -1.26 2.74
N GLY A 26 -7.61 -1.90 3.62
CA GLY A 26 -7.80 -1.45 5.00
C GLY A 26 -6.51 -1.38 5.81
N THR A 27 -5.53 -2.24 5.51
CA THR A 27 -4.19 -2.21 6.12
C THR A 27 -3.39 -0.94 5.81
N LEU A 28 -3.76 -0.20 4.78
CA LEU A 28 -3.13 1.07 4.39
C LEU A 28 -3.96 2.29 4.77
N SER A 29 -5.28 2.15 4.78
CA SER A 29 -6.19 3.25 5.12
C SER A 29 -6.58 3.25 6.58
N GLY A 30 -6.79 2.09 7.18
CA GLY A 30 -7.35 1.94 8.52
C GLY A 30 -8.86 1.66 8.50
N ALA A 31 -9.42 1.51 9.70
CA ALA A 31 -10.84 1.23 9.89
C ALA A 31 -11.44 2.15 10.99
N PRO A 32 -12.64 2.71 10.78
CA PRO A 32 -13.47 2.69 9.57
C PRO A 32 -12.78 3.42 8.40
N LYS A 33 -12.78 2.80 7.21
CA LYS A 33 -11.98 3.24 6.04
C LYS A 33 -12.15 4.73 5.71
N PHE A 34 -13.37 5.19 5.58
CA PHE A 34 -13.66 6.58 5.16
C PHE A 34 -13.09 7.59 6.16
N LYS A 35 -13.35 7.37 7.46
CA LYS A 35 -12.85 8.27 8.51
C LYS A 35 -11.32 8.24 8.63
N ALA A 36 -10.73 7.07 8.48
CA ALA A 36 -9.27 6.93 8.48
C ALA A 36 -8.63 7.69 7.31
N MET A 37 -9.20 7.61 6.10
CA MET A 37 -8.72 8.35 4.93
C MET A 37 -8.86 9.86 5.10
N GLU A 38 -9.95 10.34 5.70
CA GLU A 38 -10.13 11.75 6.04
C GLU A 38 -9.04 12.24 7.01
N LEU A 39 -8.76 11.47 8.06
CA LEU A 39 -7.72 11.79 9.03
C LEU A 39 -6.32 11.79 8.38
N ILE A 40 -6.01 10.82 7.55
CA ILE A 40 -4.75 10.75 6.79
C ILE A 40 -4.59 12.02 5.94
N ASN A 41 -5.63 12.40 5.20
CA ASN A 41 -5.59 13.60 4.36
C ASN A 41 -5.36 14.89 5.15
N ASN A 42 -5.85 14.96 6.37
CA ASN A 42 -5.71 16.14 7.22
C ASN A 42 -4.39 16.19 7.99
N ILE A 43 -3.79 15.04 8.27
CA ILE A 43 -2.58 14.95 9.12
C ILE A 43 -1.30 14.86 8.28
N GLU A 44 -1.33 14.10 7.16
CA GLU A 44 -0.15 13.95 6.32
C GLU A 44 0.09 15.20 5.48
N SER A 45 1.22 15.85 5.67
CA SER A 45 1.62 17.06 4.93
C SER A 45 2.05 16.76 3.49
N ASN A 46 2.43 15.52 3.17
CA ASN A 46 2.91 15.11 1.87
C ASN A 46 1.98 14.08 1.23
N SER A 47 1.71 14.23 -0.07
CA SER A 47 0.98 13.21 -0.83
C SER A 47 1.68 11.86 -0.75
N ARG A 48 0.90 10.79 -0.61
CA ARG A 48 1.42 9.41 -0.65
C ARG A 48 1.92 9.00 -2.03
N SER A 49 1.51 9.73 -3.09
CA SER A 49 1.88 9.45 -4.47
C SER A 49 1.59 7.97 -4.84
N PHE A 50 2.60 7.20 -5.26
CA PHE A 50 2.48 5.79 -5.60
C PHE A 50 2.22 4.86 -4.40
N TYR A 51 2.63 5.28 -3.19
CA TYR A 51 2.55 4.45 -1.99
C TYR A 51 1.10 4.14 -1.62
N GLY A 52 0.81 2.86 -1.49
CA GLY A 52 -0.55 2.40 -1.21
C GLY A 52 -1.46 2.35 -2.43
N GLY A 53 -0.96 2.66 -3.63
CA GLY A 53 -1.67 2.49 -4.88
C GLY A 53 -1.79 1.02 -5.30
N ALA A 54 -2.41 0.76 -6.45
CA ALA A 54 -2.51 -0.56 -7.05
C ALA A 54 -1.60 -0.67 -8.27
N ILE A 55 -0.95 -1.81 -8.42
CA ILE A 55 -0.21 -2.19 -9.61
C ILE A 55 -0.68 -3.57 -10.08
N GLY A 56 -0.88 -3.74 -11.36
CA GLY A 56 -1.32 -5.03 -11.90
C GLY A 56 -1.75 -4.95 -13.35
N TYR A 57 -2.55 -5.92 -13.78
CA TYR A 57 -3.06 -5.96 -15.14
C TYR A 57 -4.54 -6.34 -15.17
N ILE A 58 -5.18 -5.94 -16.25
CA ILE A 58 -6.54 -6.36 -16.62
C ILE A 58 -6.45 -6.97 -18.01
N GLY A 59 -6.79 -8.25 -18.12
CA GLY A 59 -6.80 -8.97 -19.39
C GLY A 59 -8.04 -8.64 -20.23
N PHE A 60 -7.94 -8.87 -21.53
CA PHE A 60 -9.07 -8.69 -22.46
C PHE A 60 -10.25 -9.64 -22.17
N ASN A 61 -9.98 -10.77 -21.51
CA ASN A 61 -10.99 -11.71 -21.00
C ASN A 61 -11.60 -11.26 -19.66
N LYS A 62 -11.36 -10.02 -19.22
CA LYS A 62 -11.77 -9.45 -17.94
C LYS A 62 -11.10 -10.06 -16.68
N SER A 63 -10.13 -10.95 -16.84
CA SER A 63 -9.31 -11.35 -15.70
C SER A 63 -8.56 -10.12 -15.17
N CYS A 64 -8.42 -10.01 -13.87
CA CYS A 64 -7.56 -8.97 -13.29
C CYS A 64 -6.73 -9.55 -12.15
N ASN A 65 -5.52 -9.03 -12.03
CA ASN A 65 -4.66 -9.32 -10.90
C ASN A 65 -3.93 -8.04 -10.52
N HIS A 66 -3.93 -7.69 -9.26
CA HIS A 66 -3.25 -6.51 -8.78
C HIS A 66 -2.70 -6.72 -7.38
N ALA A 67 -1.66 -5.97 -7.07
CA ALA A 67 -1.04 -5.91 -5.76
C ALA A 67 -1.04 -4.48 -5.22
N ILE A 68 -0.84 -4.35 -3.93
CA ILE A 68 -0.69 -3.05 -3.28
C ILE A 68 0.74 -2.56 -3.47
N MET A 69 0.92 -1.30 -3.82
CA MET A 69 2.25 -0.68 -3.96
C MET A 69 2.82 -0.35 -2.58
N ILE A 70 3.39 -1.37 -1.95
CA ILE A 70 4.16 -1.29 -0.70
C ILE A 70 5.48 -2.06 -0.88
N ARG A 71 6.46 -1.79 -0.02
CA ARG A 71 7.78 -2.46 -0.05
C ARG A 71 8.44 -2.38 -1.43
N THR A 72 8.27 -1.27 -2.10
CA THR A 72 8.71 -1.03 -3.47
C THR A 72 9.33 0.35 -3.61
N PHE A 73 10.08 0.54 -4.70
CA PHE A 73 10.69 1.81 -5.06
C PHE A 73 9.99 2.44 -6.25
N LEU A 74 9.90 3.76 -6.24
CA LEU A 74 9.65 4.56 -7.42
C LEU A 74 10.98 5.11 -7.91
N CYS A 75 11.40 4.69 -9.11
CA CYS A 75 12.57 5.25 -9.77
C CYS A 75 12.12 6.33 -10.78
N ARG A 76 12.52 7.56 -10.56
CA ARG A 76 12.22 8.67 -11.45
C ARG A 76 13.33 9.72 -11.39
N ASN A 77 13.80 10.17 -12.55
CA ASN A 77 14.83 11.22 -12.66
C ASN A 77 16.08 10.89 -11.81
N ASN A 78 16.61 9.67 -11.95
CA ASN A 78 17.76 9.16 -11.19
C ASN A 78 17.59 9.20 -9.66
N THR A 79 16.36 9.27 -9.19
CA THR A 79 16.03 9.27 -7.77
C THR A 79 15.17 8.06 -7.43
N LEU A 80 15.57 7.32 -6.40
CA LEU A 80 14.78 6.26 -5.80
C LEU A 80 14.00 6.82 -4.61
N THR A 81 12.67 6.73 -4.70
CA THR A 81 11.76 7.10 -3.60
C THR A 81 11.12 5.85 -3.04
N TYR A 82 11.11 5.72 -1.73
CA TYR A 82 10.41 4.64 -1.03
C TYR A 82 9.71 5.15 0.23
N ARG A 83 8.64 4.48 0.62
CA ARG A 83 7.81 4.88 1.76
C ARG A 83 7.39 3.65 2.58
N ALA A 84 7.17 3.89 3.87
CA ALA A 84 6.54 2.94 4.76
C ALA A 84 5.61 3.70 5.72
N GLY A 85 4.71 2.97 6.34
CA GLY A 85 3.80 3.46 7.37
C GLY A 85 3.44 2.37 8.36
N ALA A 86 2.95 2.77 9.51
CA ALA A 86 2.38 1.89 10.53
C ALA A 86 0.87 2.11 10.66
N GLY A 87 0.17 1.07 11.07
CA GLY A 87 -1.26 1.15 11.37
C GLY A 87 -1.46 1.64 12.80
N VAL A 88 -1.97 2.85 12.96
CA VAL A 88 -2.20 3.45 14.28
C VAL A 88 -3.59 3.10 14.79
N VAL A 89 -3.67 2.59 16.00
CA VAL A 89 -4.90 2.27 16.73
C VAL A 89 -4.90 2.90 18.13
N ALA A 90 -6.03 2.88 18.81
CA ALA A 90 -6.19 3.54 20.13
C ALA A 90 -5.16 3.10 21.18
N LYS A 91 -4.62 1.89 21.06
CA LYS A 91 -3.59 1.36 21.99
C LYS A 91 -2.17 1.46 21.44
N SER A 92 -1.97 2.06 20.29
CA SER A 92 -0.63 2.25 19.71
C SER A 92 0.22 3.15 20.61
N ILE A 93 1.47 2.76 20.74
CA ILE A 93 2.51 3.55 21.43
C ILE A 93 3.33 4.22 20.34
N PRO A 94 3.34 5.58 20.24
CA PRO A 94 3.96 6.29 19.13
C PRO A 94 5.40 5.88 18.84
N GLN A 95 6.20 5.66 19.87
CA GLN A 95 7.59 5.24 19.72
C GLN A 95 7.72 3.86 19.04
N LYS A 96 6.87 2.90 19.39
CA LYS A 96 6.86 1.56 18.79
C LYS A 96 6.42 1.60 17.33
N GLU A 97 5.43 2.43 17.01
CA GLU A 97 4.97 2.62 15.62
C GLU A 97 6.08 3.25 14.75
N LEU A 98 6.81 4.20 15.31
CA LEU A 98 7.97 4.79 14.63
C LEU A 98 9.10 3.77 14.40
N GLU A 99 9.40 2.93 15.38
CA GLU A 99 10.36 1.83 15.25
C GLU A 99 9.93 0.83 14.14
N GLU A 100 8.64 0.48 14.07
CA GLU A 100 8.09 -0.37 13.01
C GLU A 100 8.29 0.24 11.63
N VAL A 101 8.03 1.54 11.47
CA VAL A 101 8.31 2.26 10.22
C VAL A 101 9.81 2.20 9.89
N GLY A 102 10.66 2.42 10.87
CA GLY A 102 12.12 2.31 10.73
C GLY A 102 12.56 0.93 10.24
N HIS A 103 12.02 -0.14 10.80
CA HIS A 103 12.33 -1.52 10.37
C HIS A 103 11.86 -1.78 8.92
N LYS A 104 10.67 -1.31 8.54
CA LYS A 104 10.15 -1.44 7.17
C LYS A 104 11.02 -0.69 6.15
N LEU A 105 11.49 0.48 6.49
CA LEU A 105 12.41 1.27 5.65
C LEU A 105 13.81 0.66 5.61
N GLY A 106 14.29 0.12 6.71
CA GLY A 106 15.60 -0.52 6.82
C GLY A 106 15.80 -1.69 5.86
N ALA A 107 14.76 -2.50 5.64
CA ALA A 107 14.81 -3.59 4.67
C ALA A 107 15.01 -3.09 3.22
N LEU A 108 14.34 -1.99 2.85
CA LEU A 108 14.50 -1.36 1.54
C LEU A 108 15.87 -0.72 1.40
N LYS A 109 16.34 0.00 2.42
CA LYS A 109 17.67 0.59 2.46
C LYS A 109 18.77 -0.47 2.27
N LYS A 110 18.68 -1.58 2.99
CA LYS A 110 19.63 -2.69 2.86
C LYS A 110 19.67 -3.28 1.45
N ALA A 111 18.53 -3.38 0.77
CA ALA A 111 18.47 -3.85 -0.61
C ALA A 111 19.25 -2.94 -1.56
N ILE A 112 19.16 -1.61 -1.39
CA ILE A 112 19.95 -0.65 -2.18
C ILE A 112 21.44 -0.80 -1.87
N GLU A 113 21.83 -0.84 -0.61
CA GLU A 113 23.22 -0.97 -0.17
C GLU A 113 23.85 -2.24 -0.76
N THR A 114 23.12 -3.36 -0.76
CA THR A 114 23.59 -4.62 -1.34
C THR A 114 23.75 -4.54 -2.86
N ALA A 115 22.88 -3.82 -3.55
CA ALA A 115 22.96 -3.65 -5.01
C ALA A 115 24.14 -2.76 -5.47
N VAL A 116 24.61 -1.87 -4.60
CA VAL A 116 25.75 -0.97 -4.91
C VAL A 116 27.09 -1.63 -4.65
N THR A 117 27.14 -2.65 -3.78
CA THR A 117 28.38 -3.37 -3.40
C THR A 117 28.70 -4.57 -4.29
N ASN A 118 27.81 -4.92 -5.22
CA ASN A 118 28.02 -5.95 -6.25
C ASN A 118 28.24 -5.29 -7.63
#